data_2e9a00332e13e43f7ecedaf14b6e8aaa
#
_entry.id   2e9a00332e13e43f7ecedaf14b6e8aaa
#
_cell.length_a   1.000
_cell.length_b   1.000
_cell.length_c   1.000
_cell.angle_alpha   90.00
_cell.angle_beta   90.00
_cell.angle_gamma   90.00
#
_symmetry.space_group_name_H-M   'P 1'
#
loop_
_entity.id
_entity.type
_entity.pdbx_description
1 polymer ?
#
loop_
_entity_poly.entity_id
_entity_poly.type
_entity_poly.pdbx_seq_one_letter_code
_entity_poly.pdbx_strand_id
1 'polypeptide(L)'
;MQKTEVAQATSLLMGYQGRWIADTSPVKIIEKSRRIGISYAEAADDVLYAASAEGANVYYISYNKEMTQGFIQDCATWARAFNAAASQIEEAVIEEEDKQILTFTIKFDSGHMIQAFTSSPRNLRSKGRPGERLVVDEAAFLDDIKEVLKAAMAM
;
A
#
# COMPACT_ATOMS: atom_id res chain seq x y z
N MET A 1 -12.02 30.50 3.16
CA MET A 1 -12.42 29.28 2.41
C MET A 1 -11.55 28.07 2.70
N GLN A 2 -10.25 28.21 2.94
CA GLN A 2 -9.35 27.06 3.20
C GLN A 2 -9.62 26.26 4.49
N LYS A 3 -10.15 26.88 5.57
CA LYS A 3 -10.41 26.16 6.84
C LYS A 3 -11.57 25.16 6.80
N THR A 4 -12.52 25.33 5.90
CA THR A 4 -13.71 24.47 5.81
C THR A 4 -13.43 23.20 5.03
N GLU A 5 -12.56 23.25 4.00
CA GLU A 5 -12.18 22.08 3.19
C GLU A 5 -11.25 21.12 3.95
N VAL A 6 -10.31 21.67 4.73
CA VAL A 6 -9.44 20.85 5.60
C VAL A 6 -10.25 20.14 6.71
N ALA A 7 -11.28 20.80 7.25
CA ALA A 7 -12.16 20.18 8.25
C ALA A 7 -13.03 19.06 7.67
N GLN A 8 -13.42 19.12 6.38
CA GLN A 8 -14.17 18.05 5.72
C GLN A 8 -13.29 16.84 5.35
N ALA A 9 -12.06 17.05 4.94
CA ALA A 9 -11.11 15.96 4.67
C ALA A 9 -10.78 15.17 5.94
N THR A 10 -10.66 15.84 7.10
CA THR A 10 -10.42 15.17 8.40
C THR A 10 -11.63 14.40 8.92
N SER A 11 -12.83 14.60 8.38
CA SER A 11 -14.03 13.87 8.79
C SER A 11 -14.16 12.49 8.11
N LEU A 12 -13.39 12.19 7.07
CA LEU A 12 -13.42 10.91 6.35
C LEU A 12 -12.62 9.81 7.06
N LEU A 13 -11.68 10.19 7.91
CA LEU A 13 -10.83 9.27 8.65
C LEU A 13 -11.06 9.43 10.16
N MET A 14 -11.02 8.33 10.87
CA MET A 14 -11.03 8.35 12.34
C MET A 14 -9.72 8.95 12.86
N GLY A 15 -9.75 9.52 14.07
CA GLY A 15 -8.60 10.24 14.63
C GLY A 15 -7.31 9.40 14.68
N TYR A 16 -7.38 8.11 14.96
CA TYR A 16 -6.21 7.23 14.98
C TYR A 16 -5.67 6.93 13.57
N GLN A 17 -6.55 6.84 12.55
CA GLN A 17 -6.15 6.71 11.16
C GLN A 17 -5.41 7.96 10.68
N GLY A 18 -5.92 9.14 11.02
CA GLY A 18 -5.24 10.41 10.72
C GLY A 18 -3.86 10.52 11.37
N ARG A 19 -3.72 10.07 12.63
CA ARG A 19 -2.41 10.04 13.31
C ARG A 19 -1.43 9.08 12.63
N TRP A 20 -1.92 7.91 12.20
CA TRP A 20 -1.10 6.94 11.47
C TRP A 20 -0.56 7.52 10.16
N ILE A 21 -1.41 8.18 9.38
CA ILE A 21 -1.01 8.81 8.10
C ILE A 21 -0.05 9.98 8.35
N ALA A 22 -0.30 10.80 9.38
CA ALA A 22 0.54 11.95 9.70
C ALA A 22 1.93 11.57 10.24
N ASP A 23 2.14 10.33 10.65
CA ASP A 23 3.44 9.85 11.13
C ASP A 23 4.38 9.62 9.94
N THR A 24 5.45 10.42 9.87
CA THR A 24 6.48 10.37 8.82
C THR A 24 7.72 9.57 9.23
N SER A 25 7.64 8.79 10.31
CA SER A 25 8.74 7.93 10.74
C SER A 25 9.14 6.94 9.64
N PRO A 26 10.42 6.68 9.43
CA PRO A 26 10.89 5.76 8.38
C PRO A 26 10.41 4.32 8.59
N VAL A 27 10.14 3.94 9.83
CA VAL A 27 9.54 2.65 10.18
C VAL A 27 8.38 2.90 11.11
N LYS A 28 7.19 2.43 10.71
CA LYS A 28 5.96 2.49 11.52
C LYS A 28 5.49 1.08 11.84
N ILE A 29 5.13 0.83 13.08
CA ILE A 29 4.59 -0.46 13.53
C ILE A 29 3.33 -0.19 14.31
N ILE A 30 2.27 -0.92 14.01
CA ILE A 30 1.01 -0.84 14.73
C ILE A 30 0.54 -2.24 15.12
N GLU A 31 0.25 -2.42 16.40
CA GLU A 31 -0.53 -3.54 16.87
C GLU A 31 -2.02 -3.19 16.75
N LYS A 32 -2.75 -4.00 16.01
CA LYS A 32 -4.15 -3.73 15.70
C LYS A 32 -5.04 -4.95 15.85
N SER A 33 -6.27 -4.73 16.24
CA SER A 33 -7.34 -5.71 16.09
C SER A 33 -7.84 -5.73 14.63
N ARG A 34 -8.60 -6.75 14.30
CA ARG A 34 -9.21 -6.87 12.96
C ARG A 34 -10.26 -5.77 12.73
N ARG A 35 -10.42 -5.37 11.47
CA ARG A 35 -11.50 -4.50 10.97
C ARG A 35 -11.55 -3.10 11.59
N ILE A 36 -10.41 -2.56 11.99
CA ILE A 36 -10.32 -1.17 12.48
C ILE A 36 -10.03 -0.15 11.36
N GLY A 37 -9.90 -0.60 10.12
CA GLY A 37 -9.75 0.28 8.97
C GLY A 37 -8.36 0.90 8.78
N ILE A 38 -7.32 0.38 9.39
CA ILE A 38 -5.94 0.88 9.20
C ILE A 38 -5.46 0.61 7.78
N SER A 39 -5.67 -0.60 7.25
CA SER A 39 -5.27 -0.92 5.87
C SER A 39 -6.01 -0.04 4.84
N TYR A 40 -7.26 0.32 5.11
CA TYR A 40 -8.03 1.24 4.29
C TYR A 40 -7.47 2.67 4.33
N ALA A 41 -7.03 3.14 5.48
CA ALA A 41 -6.38 4.44 5.63
C ALA A 41 -4.98 4.45 4.99
N GLU A 42 -4.21 3.37 5.13
CA GLU A 42 -2.93 3.19 4.45
C GLU A 42 -3.09 3.24 2.93
N ALA A 43 -4.12 2.57 2.40
CA ALA A 43 -4.43 2.63 0.96
C ALA A 43 -4.67 4.06 0.47
N ALA A 44 -5.32 4.91 1.27
CA ALA A 44 -5.52 6.33 0.94
C ALA A 44 -4.20 7.10 0.87
N ASP A 45 -3.32 6.92 1.87
CA ASP A 45 -2.01 7.57 1.91
C ASP A 45 -1.10 7.09 0.77
N ASP A 46 -1.08 5.81 0.52
CA ASP A 46 -0.28 5.20 -0.55
C ASP A 46 -0.72 5.66 -1.94
N VAL A 47 -2.03 5.81 -2.17
CA VAL A 47 -2.55 6.37 -3.43
C VAL A 47 -2.09 7.81 -3.62
N LEU A 48 -2.23 8.66 -2.60
CA LEU A 48 -1.76 10.05 -2.68
C LEU A 48 -0.25 10.11 -2.92
N TYR A 49 0.50 9.25 -2.25
CA TYR A 49 1.95 9.19 -2.41
C TYR A 49 2.37 8.71 -3.81
N ALA A 50 1.85 7.60 -4.29
CA ALA A 50 2.19 7.08 -5.62
C ALA A 50 1.66 7.97 -6.76
N ALA A 51 0.55 8.65 -6.58
CA ALA A 51 0.01 9.59 -7.57
C ALA A 51 0.80 10.90 -7.65
N SER A 52 1.58 11.24 -6.62
CA SER A 52 2.41 12.45 -6.59
C SER A 52 3.67 12.30 -7.48
N ALA A 53 4.05 13.37 -8.16
CA ALA A 53 5.30 13.41 -8.93
C ALA A 53 6.55 13.26 -8.02
N GLU A 54 6.46 13.69 -6.78
CA GLU A 54 7.51 13.57 -5.76
C GLU A 54 7.45 12.27 -4.95
N GLY A 55 6.48 11.40 -5.28
CA GLY A 55 6.32 10.11 -4.63
C GLY A 55 7.25 9.04 -5.20
N ALA A 56 6.91 7.80 -4.93
CA ALA A 56 7.59 6.64 -5.49
C ALA A 56 6.65 5.43 -5.50
N ASN A 57 7.16 4.27 -5.92
CA ASN A 57 6.39 3.04 -5.88
C ASN A 57 6.07 2.61 -4.45
N VAL A 58 4.95 1.94 -4.32
CA VAL A 58 4.50 1.32 -3.08
C VAL A 58 4.32 -0.17 -3.28
N TYR A 59 4.84 -0.95 -2.37
CA TYR A 59 4.71 -2.40 -2.36
C TYR A 59 3.94 -2.83 -1.12
N TYR A 60 2.92 -3.66 -1.34
CA TYR A 60 2.10 -4.21 -0.27
C TYR A 60 2.24 -5.72 -0.22
N ILE A 61 2.47 -6.25 0.96
CA ILE A 61 2.57 -7.69 1.22
C ILE A 61 1.56 -8.08 2.29
N SER A 62 0.84 -9.17 2.03
CA SER A 62 0.03 -9.85 3.02
C SER A 62 0.13 -11.37 2.85
N TYR A 63 -0.44 -12.11 3.80
CA TYR A 63 -0.28 -13.56 3.87
C TYR A 63 -1.17 -14.33 2.89
N ASN A 64 -2.22 -13.72 2.33
CA ASN A 64 -3.12 -14.39 1.39
C ASN A 64 -3.60 -13.47 0.25
N LYS A 65 -4.17 -14.11 -0.78
CA LYS A 65 -4.69 -13.46 -1.97
C LYS A 65 -5.83 -12.48 -1.67
N GLU A 66 -6.76 -12.86 -0.79
CA GLU A 66 -7.94 -12.04 -0.50
C GLU A 66 -7.56 -10.70 0.12
N MET A 67 -6.61 -10.69 1.06
CA MET A 67 -6.09 -9.47 1.67
C MET A 67 -5.38 -8.59 0.63
N THR A 68 -4.57 -9.20 -0.22
CA THR A 68 -3.84 -8.53 -1.29
C THR A 68 -4.79 -7.89 -2.30
N GLN A 69 -5.80 -8.63 -2.73
CA GLN A 69 -6.83 -8.15 -3.64
C GLN A 69 -7.68 -7.04 -2.99
N GLY A 70 -8.07 -7.22 -1.73
CA GLY A 70 -8.84 -6.23 -0.97
C GLY A 70 -8.10 -4.89 -0.86
N PHE A 71 -6.81 -4.92 -0.56
CA PHE A 71 -6.00 -3.70 -0.49
C PHE A 71 -5.97 -2.95 -1.82
N ILE A 72 -5.76 -3.64 -2.94
CA ILE A 72 -5.77 -3.02 -4.27
C ILE A 72 -7.15 -2.46 -4.63
N GLN A 73 -8.24 -3.11 -4.24
CA GLN A 73 -9.60 -2.57 -4.42
C GLN A 73 -9.81 -1.29 -3.61
N ASP A 74 -9.30 -1.23 -2.38
CA ASP A 74 -9.32 -0.01 -1.57
C ASP A 74 -8.50 1.10 -2.22
N CYS A 75 -7.31 0.81 -2.73
CA CYS A 75 -6.49 1.75 -3.50
C CYS A 75 -7.23 2.28 -4.73
N ALA A 76 -7.87 1.40 -5.50
CA ALA A 76 -8.64 1.80 -6.67
C ALA A 76 -9.84 2.70 -6.30
N THR A 77 -10.50 2.42 -5.18
CA THR A 77 -11.59 3.24 -4.64
C THR A 77 -11.10 4.64 -4.26
N TRP A 78 -9.99 4.73 -3.54
CA TRP A 78 -9.37 6.00 -3.17
C TRP A 78 -8.86 6.78 -4.38
N ALA A 79 -8.22 6.11 -5.36
CA ALA A 79 -7.76 6.74 -6.60
C ALA A 79 -8.91 7.42 -7.36
N ARG A 80 -10.08 6.77 -7.45
CA ARG A 80 -11.28 7.38 -8.04
C ARG A 80 -11.81 8.54 -7.21
N ALA A 81 -11.85 8.39 -5.89
CA ALA A 81 -12.34 9.43 -4.98
C ALA A 81 -11.46 10.69 -5.02
N PHE A 82 -10.16 10.55 -5.17
CA PHE A 82 -9.23 11.67 -5.28
C PHE A 82 -9.13 12.26 -6.69
N ASN A 83 -9.87 11.72 -7.68
CA ASN A 83 -9.64 12.04 -9.10
C ASN A 83 -8.15 11.92 -9.48
N ALA A 84 -7.42 11.07 -8.78
CA ALA A 84 -6.06 10.78 -9.17
C ALA A 84 -6.11 10.20 -10.58
N ALA A 85 -5.38 10.81 -11.52
CA ALA A 85 -5.26 10.34 -12.88
C ALA A 85 -4.53 8.97 -12.85
N ALA A 86 -5.28 7.92 -12.57
CA ALA A 86 -4.79 6.57 -12.78
C ALA A 86 -4.89 6.31 -14.28
N SER A 87 -3.77 6.26 -14.98
CA SER A 87 -3.72 6.03 -16.42
C SER A 87 -4.26 4.67 -16.80
N GLN A 88 -4.15 3.70 -15.90
CA GLN A 88 -4.71 2.37 -16.04
C GLN A 88 -4.84 1.71 -14.66
N ILE A 89 -6.05 1.26 -14.35
CA ILE A 89 -6.26 0.25 -13.32
C ILE A 89 -6.14 -1.08 -14.07
N GLU A 90 -4.92 -1.53 -14.25
CA GLU A 90 -4.67 -2.88 -14.76
C GLU A 90 -4.68 -3.83 -13.58
N GLU A 91 -5.70 -4.65 -13.48
CA GLU A 91 -5.60 -5.92 -12.79
C GLU A 91 -4.71 -6.83 -13.65
N ALA A 92 -3.41 -6.59 -13.60
CA ALA A 92 -2.46 -7.49 -14.21
C ALA A 92 -2.28 -8.68 -13.28
N VAL A 93 -3.01 -9.74 -13.55
CA VAL A 93 -2.69 -11.06 -13.01
C VAL A 93 -1.43 -11.52 -13.76
N ILE A 94 -0.26 -11.30 -13.20
CA ILE A 94 0.96 -11.93 -13.69
C ILE A 94 0.97 -13.34 -13.11
N GLU A 95 0.50 -14.31 -13.88
CA GLU A 95 0.76 -15.71 -13.60
C GLU A 95 2.21 -16.02 -14.00
N GLU A 96 3.11 -16.10 -13.04
CA GLU A 96 4.37 -16.79 -13.25
C GLU A 96 4.13 -18.30 -13.18
N GLU A 97 4.48 -19.01 -14.25
CA GLU A 97 4.14 -20.41 -14.51
C GLU A 97 4.62 -21.44 -13.47
N ASP A 98 5.35 -21.07 -12.42
CA ASP A 98 5.94 -22.07 -11.52
C ASP A 98 5.63 -21.91 -10.02
N LYS A 99 4.98 -20.85 -9.60
CA LYS A 99 4.33 -20.70 -8.27
C LYS A 99 3.36 -19.53 -8.40
N GLN A 100 2.09 -19.76 -8.16
CA GLN A 100 1.00 -18.76 -8.19
C GLN A 100 1.29 -17.55 -7.31
N ILE A 101 2.17 -16.66 -7.74
CA ILE A 101 2.37 -15.35 -7.14
C ILE A 101 1.39 -14.42 -7.86
N LEU A 102 0.23 -14.26 -7.26
CA LEU A 102 -0.74 -13.28 -7.74
C LEU A 102 -0.26 -11.89 -7.37
N THR A 103 0.03 -11.10 -8.39
CA THR A 103 0.42 -9.70 -8.25
C THR A 103 -0.70 -8.83 -8.81
N PHE A 104 -1.17 -7.86 -8.02
CA PHE A 104 -2.10 -6.84 -8.45
C PHE A 104 -1.37 -5.50 -8.53
N THR A 105 -1.58 -4.74 -9.59
CA THR A 105 -0.84 -3.49 -9.83
C THR A 105 -1.78 -2.38 -10.27
N ILE A 106 -1.59 -1.20 -9.68
CA ILE A 106 -2.17 0.06 -10.16
C ILE A 106 -1.03 0.98 -10.58
N LYS A 107 -1.09 1.50 -11.81
CA LYS A 107 -0.13 2.47 -12.33
C LYS A 107 -0.75 3.87 -12.36
N PHE A 108 0.05 4.87 -12.05
CA PHE A 108 -0.36 6.27 -12.03
C PHE A 108 0.35 7.08 -13.11
N ASP A 109 -0.25 8.21 -13.53
CA ASP A 109 0.35 9.12 -14.52
C ASP A 109 1.66 9.76 -14.02
N SER A 110 1.91 9.74 -12.73
CA SER A 110 3.21 10.12 -12.13
C SER A 110 4.38 9.23 -12.59
N GLY A 111 4.09 8.06 -13.17
CA GLY A 111 5.05 7.00 -13.51
C GLY A 111 5.29 6.01 -12.37
N HIS A 112 4.68 6.22 -11.21
CA HIS A 112 4.77 5.31 -10.07
C HIS A 112 3.63 4.30 -10.05
N MET A 113 3.75 3.27 -9.20
CA MET A 113 2.75 2.22 -9.08
C MET A 113 2.56 1.78 -7.62
N ILE A 114 1.41 1.22 -7.35
CA ILE A 114 1.16 0.40 -6.17
C ILE A 114 1.08 -1.04 -6.63
N GLN A 115 1.90 -1.91 -6.05
CA GLN A 115 1.94 -3.32 -6.36
C GLN A 115 1.72 -4.14 -5.09
N ALA A 116 0.70 -4.97 -5.10
CA ALA A 116 0.36 -5.84 -3.98
C ALA A 116 0.58 -7.30 -4.37
N PHE A 117 1.20 -8.08 -3.49
CA PHE A 117 1.49 -9.48 -3.71
C PHE A 117 1.45 -10.31 -2.43
N THR A 118 1.22 -11.59 -2.56
CA THR A 118 1.30 -12.52 -1.45
C THR A 118 2.74 -12.73 -1.01
N SER A 119 2.95 -13.07 0.25
CA SER A 119 4.25 -13.10 0.90
C SER A 119 5.26 -13.99 0.17
N SER A 120 6.24 -13.37 -0.47
CA SER A 120 7.46 -14.03 -0.91
C SER A 120 8.63 -13.07 -0.76
N PRO A 121 9.62 -13.38 0.10
CA PRO A 121 10.81 -12.53 0.25
C PRO A 121 11.57 -12.29 -1.06
N ARG A 122 11.45 -13.22 -2.01
CA ARG A 122 12.10 -13.12 -3.31
C ARG A 122 11.59 -11.91 -4.11
N ASN A 123 10.31 -11.57 -3.97
CA ASN A 123 9.69 -10.46 -4.69
C ASN A 123 10.18 -9.09 -4.22
N LEU A 124 10.73 -9.00 -3.02
CA LEU A 124 11.31 -7.77 -2.46
C LEU A 124 12.75 -7.52 -2.89
N ARG A 125 13.52 -8.56 -3.24
CA ARG A 125 14.96 -8.43 -3.50
C ARG A 125 15.33 -7.54 -4.69
N SER A 126 14.40 -7.30 -5.60
CA SER A 126 14.57 -6.40 -6.74
C SER A 126 13.98 -5.01 -6.52
N LYS A 127 13.45 -4.74 -5.35
CA LYS A 127 12.79 -3.51 -4.94
C LYS A 127 13.72 -2.71 -4.01
N GLY A 128 13.37 -1.48 -3.70
CA GLY A 128 14.12 -0.69 -2.72
C GLY A 128 14.93 0.43 -3.33
N ARG A 129 14.32 1.18 -4.23
CA ARG A 129 14.86 2.47 -4.65
C ARG A 129 14.54 3.53 -3.59
N PRO A 130 15.38 4.58 -3.48
CA PRO A 130 15.10 5.65 -2.53
C PRO A 130 13.69 6.20 -2.66
N GLY A 131 12.98 6.31 -1.55
CA GLY A 131 11.61 6.79 -1.47
C GLY A 131 10.53 5.72 -1.65
N GLU A 132 10.84 4.52 -2.15
CA GLU A 132 9.86 3.44 -2.24
C GLU A 132 9.36 3.01 -0.85
N ARG A 133 8.08 2.67 -0.75
CA ARG A 133 7.45 2.24 0.49
C ARG A 133 7.15 0.75 0.47
N LEU A 134 7.27 0.11 1.62
CA LEU A 134 6.80 -1.25 1.84
C LEU A 134 5.79 -1.29 2.97
N VAL A 135 4.62 -1.82 2.67
CA VAL A 135 3.56 -2.10 3.64
C VAL A 135 3.49 -3.61 3.87
N VAL A 136 3.63 -4.03 5.11
CA VAL A 136 3.49 -5.43 5.52
C VAL A 136 2.27 -5.53 6.43
N ASP A 137 1.17 -6.03 5.89
CA ASP A 137 -0.08 -6.16 6.64
C ASP A 137 -0.25 -7.59 7.17
N GLU A 138 -0.87 -7.70 8.35
CA GLU A 138 -1.09 -8.97 9.03
C GLU A 138 0.23 -9.78 9.20
N ALA A 139 1.30 -9.10 9.56
CA ALA A 139 2.66 -9.64 9.64
C ALA A 139 2.77 -10.91 10.50
N ALA A 140 1.92 -11.03 11.54
CA ALA A 140 1.88 -12.20 12.42
C ALA A 140 1.49 -13.51 11.71
N PHE A 141 0.85 -13.43 10.53
CA PHE A 141 0.41 -14.58 9.75
C PHE A 141 1.35 -14.92 8.59
N LEU A 142 2.47 -14.22 8.46
CA LEU A 142 3.46 -14.53 7.43
C LEU A 142 4.35 -15.68 7.90
N ASP A 143 4.47 -16.73 7.08
CA ASP A 143 5.25 -17.93 7.41
C ASP A 143 6.74 -17.62 7.63
N ASP A 144 7.27 -16.63 6.94
CA ASP A 144 8.70 -16.28 6.98
C ASP A 144 8.92 -14.78 7.21
N ILE A 145 8.30 -14.26 8.27
CA ILE A 145 8.38 -12.83 8.60
C ILE A 145 9.83 -12.34 8.76
N LYS A 146 10.75 -13.18 9.24
CA LYS A 146 12.14 -12.78 9.41
C LYS A 146 12.81 -12.50 8.08
N GLU A 147 12.60 -13.33 7.06
CA GLU A 147 13.16 -13.11 5.74
C GLU A 147 12.49 -11.93 5.01
N VAL A 148 11.18 -11.72 5.23
CA VAL A 148 10.47 -10.54 4.75
C VAL A 148 11.06 -9.27 5.36
N LEU A 149 11.26 -9.24 6.68
CA LEU A 149 11.85 -8.09 7.36
C LEU A 149 13.31 -7.85 6.96
N LYS A 150 14.12 -8.89 6.79
CA LYS A 150 15.49 -8.74 6.27
C LYS A 150 15.49 -8.12 4.87
N ALA A 151 14.60 -8.58 3.99
CA ALA A 151 14.48 -8.02 2.66
C ALA A 151 14.00 -6.56 2.70
N ALA A 152 13.04 -6.24 3.57
CA ALA A 152 12.53 -4.90 3.78
C ALA A 152 13.59 -3.93 4.31
N MET A 153 14.38 -4.35 5.29
CA MET A 153 15.43 -3.51 5.89
C MET A 153 16.63 -3.32 4.96
N ALA A 154 16.73 -4.07 3.87
CA ALA A 154 17.73 -3.89 2.83
C ALA A 154 17.27 -2.97 1.69
N MET A 155 16.02 -2.49 1.75
CA MET A 155 15.43 -1.51 0.83
C MET A 155 15.80 -0.09 1.28
#